data_d6381a17a74a03fab339b377970eb4b7
#
_entry.id   d6381a17a74a03fab339b377970eb4b7
#
_cell.length_a   1.000
_cell.length_b   1.000
_cell.length_c   1.000
_cell.angle_alpha   90.00
_cell.angle_beta   90.00
_cell.angle_gamma   90.00
#
_symmetry.space_group_name_H-M   'P 1'
#
loop_
_entity.id
_entity.type
_entity.pdbx_description
1 polymer ?
#
loop_
_entity_poly.entity_id
_entity_poly.type
_entity_poly.pdbx_seq_one_letter_code
_entity_poly.pdbx_strand_id
1 'polypeptide(L)'
;ETNSDAGAPLAPLAVGVERVGGDLEARVELLAGRGVDGADVYRFGPCSVTTALPQDYPPPTPPGAFEIKRYPRARRAEVTGDSNPNFGMFFGFWPLFQHIKRNEIAMTSPVEMDYDGFDNRGRLSTVGWTMSFLYREPSMGSVGKDGDVAVEDREPVTVLSKGCKGPYLFERADETARELAAWLATNDTWEAAGAPRGLFYNGPDQSNDDKWSEIQVPVRRRTK
;
A
#
# COMPACT_ATOMS: atom_id res chain seq x y z
N GLU A 1 40.91 5.06 -21.39
CA GLU A 1 39.62 4.33 -21.61
C GLU A 1 38.61 4.87 -20.60
N THR A 2 37.80 5.82 -21.05
CA THR A 2 36.72 6.41 -20.25
C THR A 2 35.51 5.49 -20.36
N ASN A 3 35.25 4.74 -19.31
CA ASN A 3 34.01 3.97 -19.19
C ASN A 3 32.86 4.95 -18.85
N SER A 4 32.13 5.40 -19.85
CA SER A 4 30.90 6.16 -19.67
C SER A 4 29.80 5.16 -19.28
N ASP A 5 29.56 5.00 -18.00
CA ASP A 5 28.36 4.37 -17.48
C ASP A 5 27.21 5.35 -17.73
N ALA A 6 26.70 5.36 -18.95
CA ALA A 6 25.47 6.07 -19.29
C ALA A 6 24.34 5.30 -18.63
N GLY A 7 23.90 5.78 -17.47
CA GLY A 7 22.79 5.19 -16.71
C GLY A 7 21.61 4.88 -17.63
N ALA A 8 21.04 3.70 -17.50
CA ALA A 8 19.87 3.29 -18.27
C ALA A 8 18.77 4.36 -18.11
N PRO A 9 18.04 4.71 -19.20
CA PRO A 9 16.99 5.71 -19.11
C PRO A 9 15.97 5.30 -18.04
N LEU A 10 15.63 6.24 -17.17
CA LEU A 10 14.62 6.03 -16.11
C LEU A 10 13.30 5.61 -16.76
N ALA A 11 12.73 4.51 -16.28
CA ALA A 11 11.45 4.04 -16.77
C ALA A 11 10.37 5.12 -16.56
N PRO A 12 9.44 5.32 -17.51
CA PRO A 12 8.32 6.23 -17.33
C PRO A 12 7.45 5.76 -16.14
N LEU A 13 6.72 6.70 -15.50
CA LEU A 13 5.74 6.36 -14.48
C LEU A 13 4.66 5.45 -15.07
N ALA A 14 4.19 4.48 -14.28
CA ALA A 14 3.12 3.59 -14.70
C ALA A 14 1.82 4.37 -15.00
N VAL A 15 0.98 3.79 -15.85
CA VAL A 15 -0.34 4.36 -16.17
C VAL A 15 -1.16 4.53 -14.87
N GLY A 16 -1.75 5.72 -14.69
CA GLY A 16 -2.53 6.04 -13.50
C GLY A 16 -1.70 6.45 -12.27
N VAL A 17 -0.39 6.68 -12.44
CA VAL A 17 0.51 7.21 -11.41
C VAL A 17 1.01 8.59 -11.83
N GLU A 18 0.87 9.57 -10.94
CA GLU A 18 1.36 10.95 -11.11
C GLU A 18 2.24 11.32 -9.93
N ARG A 19 3.51 11.64 -10.17
CA ARG A 19 4.42 12.14 -9.13
C ARG A 19 4.09 13.59 -8.80
N VAL A 20 3.80 13.86 -7.52
CA VAL A 20 3.30 15.18 -7.08
C VAL A 20 4.18 15.83 -5.99
N GLY A 21 5.21 15.15 -5.53
CA GLY A 21 6.11 15.72 -4.52
C GLY A 21 7.18 14.75 -4.02
N GLY A 22 7.95 15.21 -3.05
CA GLY A 22 9.07 14.46 -2.48
C GLY A 22 10.22 14.30 -3.47
N ASP A 23 10.81 13.10 -3.53
CA ASP A 23 11.86 12.79 -4.50
C ASP A 23 11.25 12.63 -5.90
N LEU A 24 11.34 13.68 -6.71
CA LEU A 24 10.77 13.72 -8.06
C LEU A 24 11.49 12.78 -9.04
N GLU A 25 12.75 12.46 -8.78
CA GLU A 25 13.58 11.61 -9.65
C GLU A 25 13.55 10.13 -9.25
N ALA A 26 13.02 9.79 -8.09
CA ALA A 26 12.91 8.41 -7.64
C ALA A 26 12.15 7.55 -8.65
N ARG A 27 12.71 6.41 -9.01
CA ARG A 27 12.10 5.43 -9.92
C ARG A 27 12.23 4.04 -9.33
N VAL A 28 11.17 3.26 -9.48
CA VAL A 28 11.15 1.85 -9.12
C VAL A 28 11.69 1.05 -10.28
N GLU A 29 12.64 0.17 -10.01
CA GLU A 29 13.11 -0.82 -10.97
C GLU A 29 12.12 -1.97 -11.03
N LEU A 30 11.77 -2.40 -12.24
CA LEU A 30 10.93 -3.56 -12.49
C LEU A 30 11.77 -4.71 -13.06
N LEU A 31 11.80 -5.83 -12.34
CA LEU A 31 12.44 -7.08 -12.78
C LEU A 31 11.34 -8.12 -13.05
N ALA A 32 10.93 -8.19 -14.32
CA ALA A 32 9.81 -9.02 -14.73
C ALA A 32 10.08 -10.51 -14.49
N GLY A 33 9.13 -11.21 -13.87
CA GLY A 33 9.14 -12.65 -13.65
C GLY A 33 10.25 -13.16 -12.72
N ARG A 34 10.86 -12.30 -11.90
CA ARG A 34 11.98 -12.63 -11.00
C ARG A 34 11.56 -12.90 -9.55
N GLY A 35 10.30 -12.72 -9.23
CA GLY A 35 9.74 -12.90 -7.89
C GLY A 35 9.21 -14.30 -7.61
N VAL A 36 8.50 -14.41 -6.50
CA VAL A 36 7.86 -15.65 -6.06
C VAL A 36 6.83 -16.10 -7.10
N ASP A 37 6.86 -17.38 -7.45
CA ASP A 37 5.98 -17.99 -8.47
C ASP A 37 5.96 -17.23 -9.81
N GLY A 38 7.10 -16.63 -10.20
CA GLY A 38 7.22 -15.89 -11.45
C GLY A 38 6.61 -14.49 -11.42
N ALA A 39 6.30 -13.97 -10.25
CA ALA A 39 5.84 -12.58 -10.08
C ALA A 39 6.92 -11.57 -10.49
N ASP A 40 6.48 -10.36 -10.79
CA ASP A 40 7.39 -9.24 -10.99
C ASP A 40 8.00 -8.80 -9.66
N VAL A 41 9.27 -8.40 -9.69
CA VAL A 41 9.94 -7.77 -8.55
C VAL A 41 10.02 -6.28 -8.77
N TYR A 42 9.59 -5.54 -7.77
CA TYR A 42 9.80 -4.09 -7.69
C TYR A 42 10.94 -3.80 -6.74
N ARG A 43 11.89 -2.95 -7.14
CA ARG A 43 13.07 -2.61 -6.34
C ARG A 43 13.29 -1.10 -6.27
N PHE A 44 13.71 -0.64 -5.08
CA PHE A 44 14.20 0.72 -4.87
C PHE A 44 15.33 0.68 -3.84
N GLY A 45 16.57 0.80 -4.30
CA GLY A 45 17.75 0.59 -3.45
C GLY A 45 17.72 -0.79 -2.79
N PRO A 46 17.80 -0.89 -1.45
CA PRO A 46 17.74 -2.18 -0.74
C PRO A 46 16.29 -2.68 -0.55
N CYS A 47 15.28 -1.85 -0.77
CA CYS A 47 13.88 -2.26 -0.67
C CYS A 47 13.47 -3.09 -1.88
N SER A 48 12.78 -4.20 -1.66
CA SER A 48 12.25 -5.04 -2.75
C SER A 48 10.90 -5.64 -2.40
N VAL A 49 10.03 -5.76 -3.39
CA VAL A 49 8.75 -6.48 -3.31
C VAL A 49 8.83 -7.64 -4.29
N THR A 50 8.82 -8.87 -3.77
CA THR A 50 9.03 -10.10 -4.54
C THR A 50 7.78 -10.97 -4.69
N THR A 51 6.74 -10.66 -3.93
CA THR A 51 5.43 -11.31 -3.99
C THR A 51 4.51 -10.57 -4.94
N ALA A 52 3.68 -11.29 -5.66
CA ALA A 52 2.78 -10.72 -6.65
C ALA A 52 1.88 -9.62 -6.07
N LEU A 53 1.71 -8.53 -6.80
CA LEU A 53 0.66 -7.54 -6.56
C LEU A 53 -0.68 -8.08 -7.09
N PRO A 54 -1.83 -7.59 -6.59
CA PRO A 54 -3.11 -7.77 -7.27
C PRO A 54 -3.05 -7.28 -8.72
N GLN A 55 -3.88 -7.85 -9.56
CA GLN A 55 -3.94 -7.49 -10.98
C GLN A 55 -4.20 -5.98 -11.14
N ASP A 56 -3.48 -5.37 -12.08
CA ASP A 56 -3.58 -3.94 -12.42
C ASP A 56 -3.29 -2.95 -11.27
N TYR A 57 -2.73 -3.44 -10.16
CA TYR A 57 -2.25 -2.54 -9.10
C TYR A 57 -1.04 -1.73 -9.59
N PRO A 58 -0.99 -0.43 -9.28
CA PRO A 58 0.17 0.37 -9.59
C PRO A 58 1.40 -0.10 -8.79
N PRO A 59 2.62 0.09 -9.32
CA PRO A 59 3.85 -0.20 -8.60
C PRO A 59 3.92 0.50 -7.24
N PRO A 60 4.68 -0.03 -6.27
CA PRO A 60 4.90 0.65 -5.00
C PRO A 60 5.46 2.07 -5.19
N THR A 61 4.98 3.03 -4.40
CA THR A 61 5.54 4.39 -4.36
C THR A 61 6.96 4.34 -3.79
N PRO A 62 7.98 4.90 -4.48
CA PRO A 62 9.33 4.93 -3.95
C PRO A 62 9.39 5.62 -2.58
N PRO A 63 10.19 5.13 -1.63
CA PRO A 63 10.42 5.82 -0.37
C PRO A 63 10.79 7.30 -0.56
N GLY A 64 10.12 8.18 0.17
CA GLY A 64 10.30 9.63 0.09
C GLY A 64 9.52 10.34 -1.01
N ALA A 65 8.91 9.62 -1.94
CA ALA A 65 8.09 10.19 -3.01
C ALA A 65 6.62 10.36 -2.61
N PHE A 66 5.94 11.34 -3.22
CA PHE A 66 4.49 11.52 -3.14
C PHE A 66 3.88 11.28 -4.52
N GLU A 67 2.82 10.48 -4.58
CA GLU A 67 2.15 10.11 -5.82
C GLU A 67 0.62 10.17 -5.69
N ILE A 68 -0.05 10.67 -6.73
CA ILE A 68 -1.47 10.39 -6.93
C ILE A 68 -1.55 9.08 -7.71
N LYS A 69 -2.26 8.09 -7.16
CA LYS A 69 -2.38 6.74 -7.72
C LYS A 69 -3.85 6.35 -7.85
N ARG A 70 -4.16 5.60 -8.90
CA ARG A 70 -5.50 5.04 -9.12
C ARG A 70 -5.42 3.53 -8.98
N TYR A 71 -6.20 3.01 -8.07
CA TYR A 71 -6.36 1.57 -7.83
C TYR A 71 -7.63 1.05 -8.48
N PRO A 72 -7.59 -0.12 -9.11
CA PRO A 72 -8.77 -0.77 -9.67
C PRO A 72 -9.66 -1.33 -8.56
N ARG A 73 -10.81 -1.90 -8.97
CA ARG A 73 -11.61 -2.75 -8.09
C ARG A 73 -10.77 -3.92 -7.60
N ALA A 74 -10.87 -4.25 -6.32
CA ALA A 74 -10.14 -5.36 -5.72
C ALA A 74 -11.06 -6.17 -4.81
N ARG A 75 -10.86 -7.49 -4.78
CA ARG A 75 -11.43 -8.38 -3.77
C ARG A 75 -10.44 -8.55 -2.64
N ARG A 76 -10.93 -8.53 -1.42
CA ARG A 76 -10.10 -8.73 -0.24
C ARG A 76 -10.80 -9.54 0.85
N ALA A 77 -10.04 -10.34 1.57
CA ALA A 77 -10.45 -10.91 2.85
C ALA A 77 -10.03 -9.94 3.94
N GLU A 78 -10.93 -9.62 4.88
CA GLU A 78 -10.68 -8.64 5.93
C GLU A 78 -11.12 -9.09 7.32
N VAL A 79 -10.41 -8.60 8.34
CA VAL A 79 -10.74 -8.72 9.77
C VAL A 79 -10.66 -7.33 10.39
N THR A 80 -11.67 -6.97 11.17
CA THR A 80 -11.76 -5.68 11.86
C THR A 80 -11.53 -5.86 13.36
N GLY A 81 -10.82 -4.93 13.97
CA GLY A 81 -10.63 -4.84 15.41
C GLY A 81 -10.82 -3.42 15.92
N ASP A 82 -11.18 -3.31 17.19
CA ASP A 82 -11.43 -2.05 17.90
C ASP A 82 -10.28 -1.64 18.84
N SER A 83 -9.20 -2.43 18.86
CA SER A 83 -8.00 -2.15 19.64
C SER A 83 -7.07 -1.14 18.97
N ASN A 84 -5.92 -0.85 19.59
CA ASN A 84 -4.88 -0.04 18.99
C ASN A 84 -4.31 -0.72 17.71
N PRO A 85 -4.13 -0.01 16.60
CA PRO A 85 -3.64 -0.57 15.35
C PRO A 85 -2.28 -1.29 15.43
N ASN A 86 -1.41 -0.96 16.40
CA ASN A 86 -0.17 -1.72 16.64
C ASN A 86 -0.42 -3.21 16.91
N PHE A 87 -1.56 -3.54 17.51
CA PHE A 87 -1.96 -4.93 17.74
C PHE A 87 -2.67 -5.55 16.54
N GLY A 88 -3.19 -4.72 15.63
CA GLY A 88 -3.91 -5.17 14.43
C GLY A 88 -3.06 -6.10 13.56
N MET A 89 -1.78 -5.76 13.35
CA MET A 89 -0.84 -6.59 12.58
C MET A 89 -0.68 -8.00 13.18
N PHE A 90 -0.75 -8.12 14.51
CA PHE A 90 -0.62 -9.40 15.18
C PHE A 90 -1.92 -10.19 15.19
N PHE A 91 -3.04 -9.55 15.58
CA PHE A 91 -4.33 -10.23 15.74
C PHE A 91 -5.07 -10.48 14.42
N GLY A 92 -4.92 -9.58 13.44
CA GLY A 92 -5.59 -9.69 12.13
C GLY A 92 -4.91 -10.67 11.18
N PHE A 93 -3.58 -10.81 11.26
CA PHE A 93 -2.82 -11.62 10.29
C PHE A 93 -3.22 -13.11 10.33
N TRP A 94 -3.30 -13.69 11.52
CA TRP A 94 -3.50 -15.14 11.64
C TRP A 94 -4.84 -15.65 11.11
N PRO A 95 -5.99 -15.05 11.44
CA PRO A 95 -7.27 -15.43 10.85
C PRO A 95 -7.28 -15.33 9.32
N LEU A 96 -6.71 -14.25 8.76
CA LEU A 96 -6.60 -14.04 7.33
C LEU A 96 -5.71 -15.09 6.66
N PHE A 97 -4.57 -15.40 7.26
CA PHE A 97 -3.65 -16.41 6.75
C PHE A 97 -4.30 -17.81 6.72
N GLN A 98 -5.03 -18.18 7.77
CA GLN A 98 -5.78 -19.43 7.79
C GLN A 98 -6.89 -19.46 6.74
N HIS A 99 -7.59 -18.33 6.53
CA HIS A 99 -8.61 -18.20 5.52
C HIS A 99 -8.08 -18.45 4.12
N ILE A 100 -7.02 -17.75 3.69
CA ILE A 100 -6.44 -17.94 2.35
C ILE A 100 -5.88 -19.35 2.18
N LYS A 101 -5.29 -19.94 3.24
CA LYS A 101 -4.76 -21.31 3.19
C LYS A 101 -5.88 -22.36 3.00
N ARG A 102 -7.01 -22.24 3.72
CA ARG A 102 -8.16 -23.14 3.58
C ARG A 102 -8.80 -23.05 2.20
N ASN A 103 -8.81 -21.87 1.61
CA ASN A 103 -9.44 -21.59 0.33
C ASN A 103 -8.47 -21.69 -0.86
N GLU A 104 -7.23 -22.16 -0.63
CA GLU A 104 -6.18 -22.29 -1.65
C GLU A 104 -5.90 -21.00 -2.43
N ILE A 105 -6.00 -19.86 -1.74
CA ILE A 105 -5.75 -18.53 -2.31
C ILE A 105 -4.28 -18.16 -2.07
N ALA A 106 -3.56 -17.87 -3.14
CA ALA A 106 -2.17 -17.45 -3.06
C ALA A 106 -2.03 -16.09 -2.35
N MET A 107 -1.01 -15.99 -1.48
CA MET A 107 -0.67 -14.72 -0.84
C MET A 107 -0.24 -13.70 -1.88
N THR A 108 -0.74 -12.47 -1.75
CA THR A 108 -0.29 -11.31 -2.52
C THR A 108 0.38 -10.28 -1.60
N SER A 109 1.04 -9.32 -2.19
CA SER A 109 1.54 -8.12 -1.54
C SER A 109 0.81 -6.91 -2.15
N PRO A 110 0.47 -5.88 -1.38
CA PRO A 110 0.70 -5.67 0.05
C PRO A 110 -0.35 -6.31 0.96
N VAL A 111 -0.04 -6.39 2.26
CA VAL A 111 -1.05 -6.43 3.31
C VAL A 111 -1.58 -5.01 3.52
N GLU A 112 -2.89 -4.85 3.54
CA GLU A 112 -3.54 -3.55 3.72
C GLU A 112 -4.04 -3.39 5.16
N MET A 113 -3.87 -2.19 5.72
CA MET A 113 -4.41 -1.79 7.01
C MET A 113 -5.18 -0.49 6.84
N ASP A 114 -6.51 -0.54 6.95
CA ASP A 114 -7.32 0.67 7.04
C ASP A 114 -7.31 1.17 8.50
N TYR A 115 -7.08 2.47 8.67
CA TYR A 115 -7.22 3.16 9.96
C TYR A 115 -8.62 3.75 10.07
N ASP A 116 -9.15 3.87 11.30
CA ASP A 116 -10.51 4.40 11.55
C ASP A 116 -10.58 5.94 11.47
N GLY A 117 -9.86 6.50 10.47
CA GLY A 117 -9.84 7.93 10.21
C GLY A 117 -8.63 8.66 10.76
N PHE A 118 -8.64 9.98 10.59
CA PHE A 118 -7.63 10.90 11.10
C PHE A 118 -8.27 12.25 11.44
N ASP A 119 -7.64 12.97 12.38
CA ASP A 119 -8.13 14.27 12.81
C ASP A 119 -7.74 15.41 11.83
N ASN A 120 -8.18 16.63 12.11
CA ASN A 120 -7.87 17.80 11.29
C ASN A 120 -6.37 18.19 11.26
N ARG A 121 -5.54 17.54 12.08
CA ARG A 121 -4.07 17.68 12.08
C ARG A 121 -3.39 16.50 11.40
N GLY A 122 -4.17 15.59 10.83
CA GLY A 122 -3.67 14.38 10.16
C GLY A 122 -3.22 13.27 11.11
N ARG A 123 -3.52 13.33 12.41
CA ARG A 123 -3.20 12.25 13.35
C ARG A 123 -4.16 11.09 13.17
N LEU A 124 -3.61 9.90 13.00
CA LEU A 124 -4.38 8.68 12.85
C LEU A 124 -5.17 8.35 14.13
N SER A 125 -6.33 7.73 13.96
CA SER A 125 -7.04 7.12 15.09
C SER A 125 -6.17 6.05 15.75
N THR A 126 -6.11 6.09 17.08
CA THR A 126 -5.41 5.08 17.89
C THR A 126 -6.29 3.89 18.24
N VAL A 127 -7.53 3.88 17.75
CA VAL A 127 -8.54 2.85 18.01
C VAL A 127 -9.22 2.52 16.70
N GLY A 128 -9.46 1.25 16.47
CA GLY A 128 -10.10 0.76 15.25
C GLY A 128 -9.14 0.56 14.09
N TRP A 129 -9.25 -0.60 13.47
CA TRP A 129 -8.48 -0.97 12.28
C TRP A 129 -9.20 -2.08 11.51
N THR A 130 -8.95 -2.14 10.21
CA THR A 130 -9.30 -3.29 9.37
C THR A 130 -8.05 -3.75 8.63
N MET A 131 -7.63 -5.00 8.89
CA MET A 131 -6.54 -5.63 8.15
C MET A 131 -7.10 -6.47 7.02
N SER A 132 -6.46 -6.42 5.85
CA SER A 132 -6.92 -7.14 4.68
C SER A 132 -5.81 -7.82 3.91
N PHE A 133 -6.11 -9.02 3.39
CA PHE A 133 -5.32 -9.69 2.36
C PHE A 133 -6.04 -9.54 1.03
N LEU A 134 -5.34 -8.99 0.06
CA LEU A 134 -5.88 -8.74 -1.27
C LEU A 134 -5.80 -10.01 -2.12
N TYR A 135 -6.83 -10.28 -2.91
CA TYR A 135 -6.81 -11.40 -3.85
C TYR A 135 -6.09 -10.98 -5.13
N ARG A 136 -5.50 -11.94 -5.82
CA ARG A 136 -4.83 -11.70 -7.09
C ARG A 136 -5.75 -11.06 -8.12
N GLU A 137 -7.01 -11.52 -8.17
CA GLU A 137 -8.04 -11.07 -9.09
C GLU A 137 -9.38 -10.93 -8.38
N PRO A 138 -10.21 -9.94 -8.75
CA PRO A 138 -11.54 -9.76 -8.14
C PRO A 138 -12.53 -10.91 -8.40
N SER A 139 -12.22 -11.77 -9.38
CA SER A 139 -13.02 -12.96 -9.72
C SER A 139 -12.78 -14.15 -8.80
N MET A 140 -11.70 -14.14 -8.01
CA MET A 140 -11.33 -15.27 -7.15
C MET A 140 -12.22 -15.36 -5.92
N GLY A 141 -12.61 -16.59 -5.54
CA GLY A 141 -13.42 -16.86 -4.36
C GLY A 141 -14.83 -16.26 -4.44
N SER A 142 -15.53 -16.24 -3.32
CA SER A 142 -16.88 -15.66 -3.20
C SER A 142 -16.93 -14.59 -2.12
N VAL A 143 -17.70 -13.54 -2.36
CA VAL A 143 -18.03 -12.52 -1.35
C VAL A 143 -18.86 -13.17 -0.24
N GLY A 144 -18.61 -12.81 1.01
CA GLY A 144 -19.34 -13.32 2.16
C GLY A 144 -18.51 -13.46 3.42
N LYS A 145 -19.04 -14.12 4.44
CA LYS A 145 -18.35 -14.38 5.71
C LYS A 145 -17.80 -15.80 5.77
N ASP A 146 -16.59 -15.93 6.33
CA ASP A 146 -15.94 -17.17 6.69
C ASP A 146 -15.41 -17.05 8.13
N GLY A 147 -16.28 -17.33 9.12
CA GLY A 147 -16.00 -17.06 10.52
C GLY A 147 -15.86 -15.56 10.80
N ASP A 148 -14.74 -15.16 11.35
CA ASP A 148 -14.42 -13.76 11.64
C ASP A 148 -13.90 -12.98 10.42
N VAL A 149 -13.65 -13.68 9.31
CA VAL A 149 -13.18 -13.08 8.06
C VAL A 149 -14.37 -12.70 7.18
N ALA A 150 -14.41 -11.47 6.71
CA ALA A 150 -15.31 -11.03 5.65
C ALA A 150 -14.55 -10.97 4.32
N VAL A 151 -15.17 -11.47 3.25
CA VAL A 151 -14.65 -11.30 1.87
C VAL A 151 -15.52 -10.27 1.18
N GLU A 152 -14.89 -9.18 0.75
CA GLU A 152 -15.59 -8.04 0.15
C GLU A 152 -14.90 -7.52 -1.11
N ASP A 153 -15.68 -6.91 -1.98
CA ASP A 153 -15.18 -6.15 -3.11
C ASP A 153 -15.06 -4.67 -2.73
N ARG A 154 -13.92 -4.08 -3.07
CA ARG A 154 -13.67 -2.64 -2.91
C ARG A 154 -13.71 -1.96 -4.26
N GLU A 155 -14.43 -0.85 -4.31
CA GLU A 155 -14.53 -0.05 -5.52
C GLU A 155 -13.19 0.65 -5.86
N PRO A 156 -12.98 1.02 -7.13
CA PRO A 156 -11.80 1.77 -7.54
C PRO A 156 -11.61 3.03 -6.70
N VAL A 157 -10.37 3.35 -6.36
CA VAL A 157 -10.05 4.50 -5.51
C VAL A 157 -8.86 5.28 -6.06
N THR A 158 -8.93 6.60 -5.95
CA THR A 158 -7.78 7.49 -6.17
C THR A 158 -7.22 7.90 -4.81
N VAL A 159 -5.92 7.82 -4.65
CA VAL A 159 -5.24 8.14 -3.39
C VAL A 159 -4.07 9.09 -3.60
N LEU A 160 -3.76 9.88 -2.58
CA LEU A 160 -2.45 10.46 -2.37
C LEU A 160 -1.64 9.46 -1.54
N SER A 161 -0.50 9.04 -2.05
CA SER A 161 0.38 8.04 -1.45
C SER A 161 1.75 8.62 -1.15
N LYS A 162 2.34 8.23 -0.01
CA LYS A 162 3.76 8.45 0.28
C LYS A 162 4.44 7.12 0.55
N GLY A 163 5.54 6.86 -0.18
CA GLY A 163 6.40 5.71 0.04
C GLY A 163 7.27 5.89 1.28
N CYS A 164 7.41 4.81 2.05
CA CYS A 164 8.18 4.76 3.28
C CYS A 164 9.14 3.58 3.28
N LYS A 165 10.32 3.78 3.86
CA LYS A 165 11.31 2.73 4.14
C LYS A 165 11.50 2.57 5.64
N GLY A 166 11.58 1.34 6.13
CA GLY A 166 11.89 1.03 7.52
C GLY A 166 10.80 0.23 8.23
N PRO A 167 10.90 0.05 9.56
CA PRO A 167 10.01 -0.81 10.32
C PRO A 167 8.55 -0.33 10.28
N TYR A 168 7.62 -1.27 10.32
CA TYR A 168 6.19 -1.02 10.34
C TYR A 168 5.74 -0.63 11.77
N LEU A 169 5.83 0.66 12.07
CA LEU A 169 5.45 1.24 13.36
C LEU A 169 4.29 2.21 13.17
N PHE A 170 3.32 2.17 14.07
CA PHE A 170 2.17 3.08 14.04
C PHE A 170 2.59 4.55 14.08
N GLU A 171 3.60 4.88 14.87
CA GLU A 171 4.14 6.25 15.01
C GLU A 171 4.67 6.78 13.67
N ARG A 172 5.30 5.92 12.86
CA ARG A 172 5.77 6.29 11.51
C ARG A 172 4.62 6.46 10.54
N ALA A 173 3.61 5.61 10.63
CA ALA A 173 2.39 5.75 9.84
C ALA A 173 1.66 7.06 10.19
N ASP A 174 1.53 7.39 11.47
CA ASP A 174 0.94 8.63 11.97
C ASP A 174 1.71 9.87 11.51
N GLU A 175 3.05 9.85 11.59
CA GLU A 175 3.90 10.94 11.08
C GLU A 175 3.69 11.13 9.57
N THR A 176 3.68 10.05 8.81
CA THR A 176 3.45 10.10 7.36
C THR A 176 2.05 10.60 7.01
N ALA A 177 1.02 10.18 7.75
CA ALA A 177 -0.34 10.66 7.56
C ALA A 177 -0.45 12.18 7.80
N ARG A 178 0.26 12.71 8.79
CA ARG A 178 0.35 14.17 9.02
C ARG A 178 1.01 14.92 7.87
N GLU A 179 2.06 14.36 7.28
CA GLU A 179 2.69 14.95 6.09
C GLU A 179 1.73 14.97 4.88
N LEU A 180 0.98 13.87 4.67
CA LEU A 180 -0.05 13.82 3.62
C LEU A 180 -1.17 14.83 3.87
N ALA A 181 -1.64 14.97 5.11
CA ALA A 181 -2.63 15.97 5.49
C ALA A 181 -2.13 17.41 5.27
N ALA A 182 -0.87 17.70 5.61
CA ALA A 182 -0.25 18.99 5.37
C ALA A 182 -0.14 19.31 3.88
N TRP A 183 0.23 18.32 3.06
CA TRP A 183 0.25 18.48 1.60
C TRP A 183 -1.15 18.79 1.04
N LEU A 184 -2.18 18.06 1.49
CA LEU A 184 -3.57 18.26 1.06
C LEU A 184 -4.11 19.63 1.50
N ALA A 185 -3.71 20.13 2.66
CA ALA A 185 -4.14 21.43 3.17
C ALA A 185 -3.66 22.62 2.29
N THR A 186 -2.56 22.45 1.59
CA THR A 186 -1.99 23.46 0.69
C THR A 186 -2.25 23.20 -0.80
N ASN A 187 -2.98 22.13 -1.12
CA ASN A 187 -3.24 21.72 -2.50
C ASN A 187 -4.61 22.22 -2.99
N ASP A 188 -4.61 22.94 -4.11
CA ASP A 188 -5.85 23.51 -4.69
C ASP A 188 -6.64 22.53 -5.54
N THR A 189 -6.05 21.39 -5.90
CA THR A 189 -6.66 20.41 -6.81
C THR A 189 -7.31 19.24 -6.06
N TRP A 190 -6.67 18.78 -4.99
CA TRP A 190 -7.04 17.57 -4.28
C TRP A 190 -7.47 17.83 -2.84
N GLU A 191 -8.44 17.07 -2.37
CA GLU A 191 -8.88 17.04 -0.97
C GLU A 191 -9.07 15.60 -0.50
N ALA A 192 -8.97 15.36 0.81
CA ALA A 192 -9.24 14.06 1.40
C ALA A 192 -10.70 13.62 1.16
N ALA A 193 -10.89 12.35 0.82
CA ALA A 193 -12.17 11.75 0.51
C ALA A 193 -12.47 10.48 1.32
N GLY A 194 -11.60 10.11 2.24
CA GLY A 194 -11.76 8.92 3.07
C GLY A 194 -10.68 8.80 4.14
N ALA A 195 -10.80 7.75 4.95
CA ALA A 195 -9.85 7.42 6.00
C ALA A 195 -8.51 6.94 5.41
N PRO A 196 -7.37 7.23 6.08
CA PRO A 196 -6.07 6.75 5.65
C PRO A 196 -5.94 5.24 5.70
N ARG A 197 -5.02 4.70 4.89
CA ARG A 197 -4.63 3.29 4.93
C ARG A 197 -3.12 3.12 4.79
N GLY A 198 -2.61 2.01 5.30
CA GLY A 198 -1.24 1.56 5.12
C GLY A 198 -1.17 0.36 4.19
N LEU A 199 -0.20 0.34 3.28
CA LEU A 199 0.15 -0.81 2.45
C LEU A 199 1.53 -1.32 2.87
N PHE A 200 1.62 -2.58 3.31
CA PHE A 200 2.82 -3.21 3.86
C PHE A 200 3.27 -4.33 2.94
N TYR A 201 4.41 -4.15 2.28
CA TYR A 201 4.83 -5.01 1.18
C TYR A 201 5.66 -6.22 1.58
N ASN A 202 6.29 -6.20 2.77
CA ASN A 202 7.26 -7.20 3.16
C ASN A 202 6.86 -7.99 4.39
N GLY A 203 7.20 -9.27 4.37
CA GLY A 203 7.08 -10.19 5.50
C GLY A 203 8.24 -10.08 6.51
N PRO A 204 8.32 -11.05 7.44
CA PRO A 204 9.38 -11.07 8.47
C PRO A 204 10.76 -11.45 7.92
N ASP A 205 10.84 -11.98 6.73
CA ASP A 205 12.08 -12.35 6.02
C ASP A 205 12.90 -11.14 5.55
N GLN A 206 12.27 -9.98 5.38
CA GLN A 206 12.93 -8.73 5.02
C GLN A 206 13.46 -8.03 6.28
N SER A 207 14.71 -7.51 6.20
CA SER A 207 15.27 -6.64 7.25
C SER A 207 14.32 -5.48 7.56
N ASN A 208 14.11 -5.19 8.84
CA ASN A 208 13.23 -4.09 9.24
C ASN A 208 13.62 -2.74 8.62
N ASP A 209 14.92 -2.48 8.47
CA ASP A 209 15.41 -1.22 7.90
C ASP A 209 15.14 -1.09 6.39
N ASP A 210 14.89 -2.21 5.71
CA ASP A 210 14.67 -2.28 4.27
C ASP A 210 13.23 -2.62 3.89
N LYS A 211 12.34 -2.70 4.87
CA LYS A 211 10.90 -2.88 4.62
C LYS A 211 10.34 -1.67 3.86
N TRP A 212 9.44 -1.98 2.94
CA TRP A 212 8.74 -1.00 2.12
C TRP A 212 7.28 -0.93 2.48
N SER A 213 6.78 0.27 2.71
CA SER A 213 5.36 0.53 2.94
C SER A 213 4.92 1.82 2.24
N GLU A 214 3.63 1.98 2.14
CA GLU A 214 2.99 3.23 1.75
C GLU A 214 1.95 3.62 2.79
N ILE A 215 1.84 4.91 3.07
CA ILE A 215 0.66 5.47 3.73
C ILE A 215 -0.09 6.27 2.69
N GLN A 216 -1.40 6.07 2.66
CA GLN A 216 -2.27 6.61 1.63
C GLN A 216 -3.49 7.30 2.24
N VAL A 217 -3.92 8.38 1.61
CA VAL A 217 -5.19 9.04 1.89
C VAL A 217 -6.05 9.00 0.63
N PRO A 218 -7.25 8.40 0.65
CA PRO A 218 -8.19 8.53 -0.45
C PRO A 218 -8.46 10.01 -0.75
N VAL A 219 -8.43 10.37 -2.04
CA VAL A 219 -8.61 11.76 -2.46
C VAL A 219 -9.61 11.89 -3.59
N ARG A 220 -10.20 13.08 -3.68
CA ARG A 220 -11.00 13.52 -4.83
C ARG A 220 -10.58 14.91 -5.27
N ARG A 221 -10.95 15.27 -6.51
CA ARG A 221 -10.74 16.63 -6.96
C ARG A 221 -11.67 17.58 -6.20
N ARG A 222 -11.12 18.74 -5.81
CA ARG A 222 -11.94 19.81 -5.24
C ARG A 222 -12.99 20.24 -6.27
N THR A 223 -14.24 20.37 -5.84
CA THR A 223 -15.28 21.04 -6.63
C THR A 223 -15.05 22.55 -6.51
N LYS A 224 -14.97 23.20 -7.66
CA LYS A 224 -14.92 24.69 -7.74
C LYS A 224 -16.22 25.28 -7.30
#